data_563bec3dbd02ccfc512846b399751763
#
_entry.id   563bec3dbd02ccfc512846b399751763
#
_cell.length_a   1.000
_cell.length_b   1.000
_cell.length_c   1.000
_cell.angle_alpha   90.00
_cell.angle_beta   90.00
_cell.angle_gamma   90.00
#
_symmetry.space_group_name_H-M   'P 1'
#
loop_
_entity.id
_entity.type
_entity.pdbx_description
1 polymer ?
#
loop_
_entity_poly.entity_id
_entity_poly.type
_entity_poly.pdbx_seq_one_letter_code
_entity_poly.pdbx_strand_id
1 'polypeptide(L)'
;MANREHITLLKSSIARWNTWRESCPKVEPDLDRVDFNGINLKNANLRRANFHMALLNGTNFQGADLTKAFFSGSDLRGANLNETDCSAAKFQGAELYGCSFKKATLRKVDFSNFDLRGIDFSETDLRKADLRKTNLEKVNFFKADLRKTLFTEANLTEAYLSSAYLQDTDLQWANLSKAILRYSVNLTPAQIHSAKIDRETKVPHYLKIHWTSETDFRCEEKTE
;
A
#
# COMPACT_ATOMS: atom_id res chain seq x y z
N MET A 1 -3.12 -26.35 -10.33
CA MET A 1 -1.68 -26.71 -10.48
C MET A 1 -1.08 -25.76 -11.51
N ALA A 2 0.01 -25.07 -11.17
CA ALA A 2 0.57 -24.05 -12.07
C ALA A 2 0.83 -24.55 -13.49
N ASN A 3 0.68 -23.68 -14.48
CA ASN A 3 0.96 -24.01 -15.87
C ASN A 3 2.49 -24.02 -16.11
N ARG A 4 3.03 -25.20 -16.44
CA ARG A 4 4.48 -25.39 -16.65
C ARG A 4 5.04 -24.55 -17.80
N GLU A 5 4.26 -24.33 -18.86
CA GLU A 5 4.67 -23.50 -20.00
C GLU A 5 4.81 -22.03 -19.56
N HIS A 6 3.86 -21.51 -18.78
CA HIS A 6 3.94 -20.16 -18.22
C HIS A 6 5.20 -20.00 -17.35
N ILE A 7 5.48 -20.97 -16.47
CA ILE A 7 6.66 -20.94 -15.61
C ILE A 7 7.94 -20.96 -16.43
N THR A 8 8.05 -21.87 -17.40
CA THR A 8 9.25 -22.04 -18.25
C THR A 8 9.49 -20.77 -19.06
N LEU A 9 8.46 -20.21 -19.67
CA LEU A 9 8.56 -18.98 -20.48
C LEU A 9 9.01 -17.80 -19.61
N LEU A 10 8.36 -17.60 -18.46
CA LEU A 10 8.68 -16.49 -17.55
C LEU A 10 10.11 -16.59 -16.99
N LYS A 11 10.56 -17.82 -16.64
CA LYS A 11 11.96 -18.07 -16.21
C LYS A 11 12.98 -17.88 -17.31
N SER A 12 12.61 -18.10 -18.58
CA SER A 12 13.55 -18.04 -19.69
C SER A 12 13.90 -16.60 -20.09
N SER A 13 12.89 -15.71 -20.19
CA SER A 13 13.10 -14.32 -20.59
C SER A 13 11.85 -13.47 -20.34
N ILE A 14 12.01 -12.40 -19.61
CA ILE A 14 10.93 -11.40 -19.40
C ILE A 14 10.50 -10.75 -20.72
N ALA A 15 11.43 -10.52 -21.66
CA ALA A 15 11.09 -9.95 -22.97
C ALA A 15 10.18 -10.90 -23.76
N ARG A 16 10.53 -12.19 -23.86
CA ARG A 16 9.67 -13.19 -24.53
C ARG A 16 8.33 -13.37 -23.83
N TRP A 17 8.33 -13.36 -22.48
CA TRP A 17 7.11 -13.36 -21.71
C TRP A 17 6.22 -12.19 -22.06
N ASN A 18 6.74 -10.97 -22.08
CA ASN A 18 5.95 -9.78 -22.38
C ASN A 18 5.39 -9.81 -23.81
N THR A 19 6.18 -10.23 -24.81
CA THR A 19 5.67 -10.42 -26.19
C THR A 19 4.54 -11.44 -26.25
N TRP A 20 4.69 -12.57 -25.53
CA TRP A 20 3.60 -13.55 -25.43
C TRP A 20 2.36 -12.96 -24.76
N ARG A 21 2.52 -12.15 -23.69
CA ARG A 21 1.41 -11.47 -23.01
C ARG A 21 0.68 -10.49 -23.94
N GLU A 22 1.39 -9.80 -24.82
CA GLU A 22 0.82 -8.90 -25.84
C GLU A 22 -0.01 -9.68 -26.87
N SER A 23 0.46 -10.83 -27.30
CA SER A 23 -0.26 -11.69 -28.24
C SER A 23 -1.43 -12.46 -27.62
N CYS A 24 -1.40 -12.68 -26.29
CA CYS A 24 -2.42 -13.43 -25.55
C CYS A 24 -3.00 -12.64 -24.37
N PRO A 25 -3.58 -11.42 -24.58
CA PRO A 25 -3.95 -10.50 -23.50
C PRO A 25 -5.09 -11.01 -22.60
N LYS A 26 -5.88 -11.98 -23.08
CA LYS A 26 -7.02 -12.56 -22.33
C LYS A 26 -6.60 -13.74 -21.44
N VAL A 27 -5.43 -14.33 -21.68
CA VAL A 27 -4.94 -15.45 -20.88
C VAL A 27 -4.57 -14.95 -19.48
N GLU A 28 -5.05 -15.61 -18.46
CA GLU A 28 -4.65 -15.38 -17.06
C GLU A 28 -3.49 -16.33 -16.74
N PRO A 29 -2.28 -15.79 -16.46
CA PRO A 29 -1.15 -16.66 -16.14
C PRO A 29 -1.42 -17.46 -14.86
N ASP A 30 -1.35 -18.79 -14.94
CA ASP A 30 -1.48 -19.65 -13.77
C ASP A 30 -0.10 -19.98 -13.21
N LEU A 31 0.22 -19.37 -12.05
CA LEU A 31 1.45 -19.48 -11.30
C LEU A 31 1.15 -19.92 -9.84
N ASP A 32 0.01 -20.66 -9.67
CA ASP A 32 -0.41 -21.20 -8.37
C ASP A 32 0.71 -22.02 -7.71
N ARG A 33 1.04 -21.72 -6.46
CA ARG A 33 2.06 -22.42 -5.66
C ARG A 33 3.46 -22.49 -6.31
N VAL A 34 3.78 -21.58 -7.21
CA VAL A 34 5.11 -21.54 -7.81
C VAL A 34 6.17 -21.15 -6.78
N ASP A 35 7.36 -21.72 -6.91
CA ASP A 35 8.55 -21.23 -6.18
C ASP A 35 9.34 -20.28 -7.08
N PHE A 36 9.27 -18.99 -6.73
CA PHE A 36 9.94 -17.87 -7.35
C PHE A 36 10.75 -17.05 -6.33
N ASN A 37 11.15 -17.67 -5.23
CA ASN A 37 11.99 -17.00 -4.24
C ASN A 37 13.26 -16.40 -4.89
N GLY A 38 13.50 -15.10 -4.62
CA GLY A 38 14.66 -14.37 -5.12
C GLY A 38 14.70 -14.15 -6.63
N ILE A 39 13.69 -14.57 -7.39
CA ILE A 39 13.67 -14.40 -8.85
C ILE A 39 13.52 -12.92 -9.24
N ASN A 40 14.12 -12.56 -10.38
CA ASN A 40 13.95 -11.25 -10.97
C ASN A 40 12.84 -11.23 -12.02
N LEU A 41 11.71 -10.61 -11.67
CA LEU A 41 10.52 -10.38 -12.50
C LEU A 41 10.33 -8.90 -12.85
N LYS A 42 11.41 -8.12 -12.81
CA LYS A 42 11.39 -6.69 -13.12
C LYS A 42 10.75 -6.43 -14.49
N ASN A 43 9.81 -5.47 -14.55
CA ASN A 43 9.08 -5.05 -15.74
C ASN A 43 8.26 -6.17 -16.42
N ALA A 44 7.95 -7.26 -15.72
CA ALA A 44 7.12 -8.34 -16.29
C ALA A 44 5.64 -7.93 -16.37
N ASN A 45 4.97 -8.27 -17.46
CA ASN A 45 3.52 -8.14 -17.59
C ASN A 45 2.82 -9.33 -16.91
N LEU A 46 2.49 -9.16 -15.64
CA LEU A 46 1.88 -10.16 -14.77
C LEU A 46 0.40 -9.83 -14.46
N ARG A 47 -0.23 -9.05 -15.34
CA ARG A 47 -1.66 -8.71 -15.19
C ARG A 47 -2.49 -9.98 -15.02
N ARG A 48 -3.36 -9.98 -13.98
CA ARG A 48 -4.27 -11.09 -13.65
C ARG A 48 -3.56 -12.42 -13.38
N ALA A 49 -2.24 -12.42 -13.15
CA ALA A 49 -1.50 -13.63 -12.82
C ALA A 49 -2.00 -14.20 -11.49
N ASN A 50 -2.16 -15.52 -11.44
CA ASN A 50 -2.53 -16.26 -10.24
C ASN A 50 -1.27 -16.71 -9.50
N PHE A 51 -0.92 -16.04 -8.40
CA PHE A 51 0.16 -16.36 -7.47
C PHE A 51 -0.38 -16.94 -6.15
N HIS A 52 -1.57 -17.54 -6.16
CA HIS A 52 -2.13 -18.13 -4.95
C HIS A 52 -1.16 -19.11 -4.30
N MET A 53 -0.90 -18.95 -2.99
CA MET A 53 0.05 -19.74 -2.20
C MET A 53 1.47 -19.85 -2.81
N ALA A 54 1.89 -18.92 -3.66
CA ALA A 54 3.22 -18.90 -4.25
C ALA A 54 4.29 -18.47 -3.23
N LEU A 55 5.51 -19.00 -3.39
CA LEU A 55 6.69 -18.61 -2.65
C LEU A 55 7.42 -17.51 -3.43
N LEU A 56 7.38 -16.29 -2.92
CA LEU A 56 7.83 -15.06 -3.58
C LEU A 56 8.78 -14.25 -2.69
N ASN A 57 9.37 -14.91 -1.68
CA ASN A 57 10.28 -14.25 -0.75
C ASN A 57 11.46 -13.63 -1.48
N GLY A 58 11.70 -12.32 -1.26
CA GLY A 58 12.77 -11.60 -1.92
C GLY A 58 12.64 -11.45 -3.44
N THR A 59 11.50 -11.80 -4.03
CA THR A 59 11.25 -11.64 -5.48
C THR A 59 11.32 -10.15 -5.86
N ASN A 60 11.98 -9.85 -6.98
CA ASN A 60 12.04 -8.51 -7.52
C ASN A 60 10.96 -8.28 -8.58
N PHE A 61 9.88 -7.58 -8.22
CA PHE A 61 8.80 -7.17 -9.11
C PHE A 61 8.92 -5.72 -9.61
N GLN A 62 10.04 -5.04 -9.36
CA GLN A 62 10.15 -3.60 -9.69
C GLN A 62 9.63 -3.28 -11.10
N GLY A 63 8.71 -2.32 -11.20
CA GLY A 63 8.12 -1.88 -12.46
C GLY A 63 7.20 -2.89 -13.15
N ALA A 64 6.89 -4.05 -12.54
CA ALA A 64 5.99 -5.04 -13.12
C ALA A 64 4.53 -4.53 -13.14
N ASP A 65 3.76 -4.96 -14.14
CA ASP A 65 2.31 -4.80 -14.17
C ASP A 65 1.64 -6.00 -13.46
N LEU A 66 1.20 -5.78 -12.24
CA LEU A 66 0.50 -6.73 -11.38
C LEU A 66 -1.00 -6.40 -11.26
N THR A 67 -1.53 -5.61 -12.19
CA THR A 67 -2.94 -5.19 -12.17
C THR A 67 -3.85 -6.40 -12.05
N LYS A 68 -4.69 -6.43 -11.01
CA LYS A 68 -5.63 -7.54 -10.72
C LYS A 68 -4.95 -8.90 -10.51
N ALA A 69 -3.67 -8.96 -10.18
CA ALA A 69 -3.01 -10.21 -9.80
C ALA A 69 -3.56 -10.75 -8.48
N PHE A 70 -3.45 -12.07 -8.28
CA PHE A 70 -3.95 -12.77 -7.09
C PHE A 70 -2.78 -13.31 -6.29
N PHE A 71 -2.55 -12.76 -5.09
CA PHE A 71 -1.50 -13.15 -4.15
C PHE A 71 -2.06 -13.82 -2.88
N SER A 72 -3.30 -14.31 -2.93
CA SER A 72 -3.92 -14.87 -1.72
C SER A 72 -3.08 -16.00 -1.13
N GLY A 73 -2.70 -15.85 0.16
CA GLY A 73 -1.89 -16.83 0.88
C GLY A 73 -0.43 -16.95 0.40
N SER A 74 0.08 -16.04 -0.44
CA SER A 74 1.48 -16.07 -0.90
C SER A 74 2.45 -15.53 0.14
N ASP A 75 3.69 -16.01 0.09
CA ASP A 75 4.82 -15.46 0.87
C ASP A 75 5.58 -14.41 0.04
N LEU A 76 5.32 -13.13 0.32
CA LEU A 76 5.96 -11.99 -0.34
C LEU A 76 7.03 -11.32 0.55
N ARG A 77 7.44 -11.95 1.65
CA ARG A 77 8.40 -11.34 2.58
C ARG A 77 9.64 -10.83 1.87
N GLY A 78 10.01 -9.59 2.14
CA GLY A 78 11.18 -8.95 1.51
C GLY A 78 11.07 -8.72 0.00
N ALA A 79 9.92 -8.94 -0.62
CA ALA A 79 9.72 -8.70 -2.05
C ALA A 79 9.84 -7.19 -2.37
N ASN A 80 10.45 -6.88 -3.51
CA ASN A 80 10.53 -5.53 -4.05
C ASN A 80 9.37 -5.27 -5.01
N LEU A 81 8.36 -4.55 -4.55
CA LEU A 81 7.19 -4.14 -5.32
C LEU A 81 7.24 -2.64 -5.70
N ASN A 82 8.43 -2.04 -5.71
CA ASN A 82 8.62 -0.65 -6.09
C ASN A 82 8.19 -0.39 -7.54
N GLU A 83 7.54 0.75 -7.76
CA GLU A 83 7.14 1.20 -9.11
C GLU A 83 6.16 0.25 -9.83
N THR A 84 5.58 -0.74 -9.14
CA THR A 84 4.60 -1.67 -9.72
C THR A 84 3.23 -1.03 -9.91
N ASP A 85 2.46 -1.52 -10.88
CA ASP A 85 1.02 -1.32 -10.87
C ASP A 85 0.32 -2.56 -10.26
N CYS A 86 -0.09 -2.44 -9.00
CA CYS A 86 -0.86 -3.42 -8.26
C CYS A 86 -2.36 -3.04 -8.17
N SER A 87 -2.87 -2.19 -9.06
CA SER A 87 -4.27 -1.74 -9.01
C SER A 87 -5.23 -2.92 -8.95
N ALA A 88 -6.09 -2.94 -7.93
CA ALA A 88 -7.06 -3.99 -7.66
C ALA A 88 -6.45 -5.41 -7.52
N ALA A 89 -5.17 -5.54 -7.22
CA ALA A 89 -4.56 -6.82 -6.85
C ALA A 89 -5.14 -7.31 -5.51
N LYS A 90 -5.16 -8.64 -5.32
CA LYS A 90 -5.72 -9.27 -4.13
C LYS A 90 -4.61 -9.92 -3.30
N PHE A 91 -4.47 -9.46 -2.04
CA PHE A 91 -3.42 -9.91 -1.13
C PHE A 91 -3.94 -10.71 0.07
N GLN A 92 -5.23 -11.08 0.14
CA GLN A 92 -5.81 -11.74 1.32
C GLN A 92 -4.96 -12.89 1.83
N GLY A 93 -4.51 -12.79 3.10
CA GLY A 93 -3.66 -13.80 3.73
C GLY A 93 -2.21 -13.85 3.21
N ALA A 94 -1.79 -12.90 2.37
CA ALA A 94 -0.38 -12.79 1.94
C ALA A 94 0.51 -12.29 3.08
N GLU A 95 1.74 -12.77 3.16
CA GLU A 95 2.76 -12.31 4.09
C GLU A 95 3.59 -11.19 3.43
N LEU A 96 3.47 -9.95 3.97
CA LEU A 96 4.07 -8.74 3.37
C LEU A 96 5.22 -8.15 4.20
N TYR A 97 5.69 -8.83 5.23
CA TYR A 97 6.75 -8.31 6.09
C TYR A 97 8.03 -7.99 5.30
N GLY A 98 8.55 -6.75 5.48
CA GLY A 98 9.77 -6.30 4.80
C GLY A 98 9.62 -5.99 3.31
N CYS A 99 8.40 -6.00 2.75
CA CYS A 99 8.14 -5.52 1.40
C CYS A 99 8.39 -4.03 1.27
N SER A 100 8.67 -3.59 0.04
CA SER A 100 8.66 -2.18 -0.32
C SER A 100 7.71 -1.95 -1.50
N PHE A 101 6.84 -0.92 -1.36
CA PHE A 101 5.89 -0.48 -2.37
C PHE A 101 6.17 0.94 -2.86
N LYS A 102 7.38 1.43 -2.66
CA LYS A 102 7.74 2.81 -3.02
C LYS A 102 7.37 3.11 -4.48
N LYS A 103 6.64 4.22 -4.71
CA LYS A 103 6.14 4.65 -6.02
C LYS A 103 5.19 3.66 -6.71
N ALA A 104 4.67 2.67 -6.01
CA ALA A 104 3.70 1.72 -6.58
C ALA A 104 2.32 2.36 -6.75
N THR A 105 1.53 1.81 -7.65
CA THR A 105 0.10 2.11 -7.78
C THR A 105 -0.71 1.00 -7.10
N LEU A 106 -1.41 1.33 -6.00
CA LEU A 106 -2.19 0.42 -5.15
C LEU A 106 -3.67 0.81 -5.08
N ARG A 107 -4.19 1.36 -6.17
CA ARG A 107 -5.59 1.83 -6.21
C ARG A 107 -6.57 0.70 -5.96
N LYS A 108 -7.52 0.95 -5.02
CA LYS A 108 -8.59 0.00 -4.68
C LYS A 108 -8.09 -1.36 -4.17
N VAL A 109 -6.88 -1.43 -3.65
CA VAL A 109 -6.38 -2.64 -2.97
C VAL A 109 -7.05 -2.73 -1.61
N ASP A 110 -7.39 -3.94 -1.19
CA ASP A 110 -7.88 -4.25 0.14
C ASP A 110 -6.73 -4.81 0.99
N PHE A 111 -6.29 -4.01 1.96
CA PHE A 111 -5.33 -4.37 3.00
C PHE A 111 -5.97 -4.37 4.39
N SER A 112 -7.30 -4.41 4.49
CA SER A 112 -7.99 -4.38 5.77
C SER A 112 -7.52 -5.51 6.70
N ASN A 113 -7.32 -5.18 7.98
CA ASN A 113 -6.84 -6.09 9.03
C ASN A 113 -5.39 -6.63 8.84
N PHE A 114 -4.60 -6.06 7.94
CA PHE A 114 -3.20 -6.47 7.78
C PHE A 114 -2.28 -5.86 8.86
N ASP A 115 -1.16 -6.53 9.10
CA ASP A 115 -0.01 -5.94 9.79
C ASP A 115 1.00 -5.48 8.73
N LEU A 116 1.10 -4.16 8.57
CA LEU A 116 1.94 -3.49 7.57
C LEU A 116 2.97 -2.56 8.23
N ARG A 117 3.36 -2.86 9.48
CA ARG A 117 4.30 -2.05 10.24
C ARG A 117 5.61 -1.85 9.50
N GLY A 118 6.07 -0.60 9.47
CA GLY A 118 7.37 -0.24 8.89
C GLY A 118 7.48 -0.40 7.37
N ILE A 119 6.40 -0.73 6.66
CA ILE A 119 6.42 -0.80 5.20
C ILE A 119 6.65 0.60 4.60
N ASP A 120 7.41 0.67 3.52
CA ASP A 120 7.60 1.89 2.75
C ASP A 120 6.55 2.02 1.64
N PHE A 121 5.58 2.91 1.87
CA PHE A 121 4.58 3.36 0.90
C PHE A 121 4.87 4.78 0.39
N SER A 122 6.12 5.23 0.44
CA SER A 122 6.44 6.59 -0.03
C SER A 122 6.15 6.76 -1.51
N GLU A 123 5.57 7.90 -1.86
CA GLU A 123 5.22 8.28 -3.24
C GLU A 123 4.20 7.32 -3.90
N THR A 124 3.50 6.46 -3.13
CA THR A 124 2.48 5.53 -3.67
C THR A 124 1.17 6.21 -4.01
N ASP A 125 0.43 5.63 -4.95
CA ASP A 125 -0.97 5.95 -5.21
C ASP A 125 -1.88 4.90 -4.54
N LEU A 126 -2.41 5.24 -3.37
CA LEU A 126 -3.32 4.41 -2.56
C LEU A 126 -4.78 4.87 -2.66
N ARG A 127 -5.12 5.63 -3.67
CA ARG A 127 -6.48 6.18 -3.80
C ARG A 127 -7.55 5.09 -3.75
N LYS A 128 -8.52 5.30 -2.84
CA LYS A 128 -9.64 4.35 -2.62
C LYS A 128 -9.19 2.97 -2.13
N ALA A 129 -7.97 2.83 -1.60
CA ALA A 129 -7.55 1.60 -0.92
C ALA A 129 -8.29 1.46 0.41
N ASP A 130 -8.47 0.23 0.84
CA ASP A 130 -9.03 -0.12 2.14
C ASP A 130 -7.91 -0.52 3.09
N LEU A 131 -7.67 0.33 4.10
CA LEU A 131 -6.68 0.15 5.15
C LEU A 131 -7.35 0.14 6.55
N ARG A 132 -8.63 -0.24 6.60
CA ARG A 132 -9.36 -0.30 7.87
C ARG A 132 -8.80 -1.37 8.79
N LYS A 133 -8.68 -1.03 10.08
CA LYS A 133 -8.19 -1.95 11.14
C LYS A 133 -6.77 -2.49 10.88
N THR A 134 -5.99 -1.81 10.03
CA THR A 134 -4.61 -2.17 9.69
C THR A 134 -3.67 -1.69 10.77
N ASN A 135 -2.62 -2.44 11.06
CA ASN A 135 -1.50 -1.94 11.85
C ASN A 135 -0.46 -1.29 10.93
N LEU A 136 -0.37 0.03 10.99
CA LEU A 136 0.49 0.90 10.18
C LEU A 136 1.48 1.68 11.05
N GLU A 137 1.82 1.13 12.22
CA GLU A 137 2.81 1.77 13.11
C GLU A 137 4.13 2.00 12.36
N LYS A 138 4.66 3.23 12.45
CA LYS A 138 5.92 3.65 11.82
C LYS A 138 5.97 3.50 10.29
N VAL A 139 4.84 3.36 9.65
CA VAL A 139 4.76 3.30 8.19
C VAL A 139 5.22 4.61 7.54
N ASN A 140 5.83 4.51 6.38
CA ASN A 140 6.25 5.67 5.59
C ASN A 140 5.26 5.94 4.45
N PHE A 141 4.46 7.01 4.58
CA PHE A 141 3.55 7.54 3.55
C PHE A 141 4.03 8.88 2.96
N PHE A 142 5.33 9.15 3.00
CA PHE A 142 5.86 10.40 2.45
C PHE A 142 5.40 10.62 1.00
N LYS A 143 4.75 11.77 0.74
CA LYS A 143 4.20 12.12 -0.59
C LYS A 143 3.20 11.11 -1.17
N ALA A 144 2.63 10.21 -0.39
CA ALA A 144 1.63 9.28 -0.87
C ALA A 144 0.32 9.98 -1.24
N ASP A 145 -0.35 9.49 -2.27
CA ASP A 145 -1.70 9.90 -2.63
C ASP A 145 -2.72 8.99 -1.91
N LEU A 146 -3.25 9.49 -0.79
CA LEU A 146 -4.17 8.81 0.10
C LEU A 146 -5.63 9.26 -0.09
N ARG A 147 -5.94 9.96 -1.18
CA ARG A 147 -7.28 10.49 -1.39
C ARG A 147 -8.34 9.39 -1.44
N LYS A 148 -9.36 9.55 -0.60
CA LYS A 148 -10.46 8.57 -0.44
C LYS A 148 -10.01 7.21 0.07
N THR A 149 -8.84 7.11 0.71
CA THR A 149 -8.38 5.92 1.41
C THR A 149 -9.14 5.76 2.71
N LEU A 150 -9.48 4.53 3.09
CA LEU A 150 -10.20 4.22 4.32
C LEU A 150 -9.19 3.77 5.39
N PHE A 151 -9.08 4.54 6.49
CA PHE A 151 -8.24 4.21 7.65
C PHE A 151 -9.06 4.01 8.93
N THR A 152 -10.38 3.79 8.81
CA THR A 152 -11.24 3.58 9.99
C THR A 152 -10.61 2.56 10.93
N GLU A 153 -10.41 2.91 12.21
CA GLU A 153 -9.79 2.07 13.25
C GLU A 153 -8.33 1.64 12.97
N ALA A 154 -7.64 2.23 11.99
CA ALA A 154 -6.23 1.89 11.71
C ALA A 154 -5.29 2.43 12.80
N ASN A 155 -4.21 1.70 13.09
CA ASN A 155 -3.12 2.17 13.94
C ASN A 155 -2.05 2.88 13.10
N LEU A 156 -2.04 4.21 13.11
CA LEU A 156 -1.08 5.08 12.43
C LEU A 156 -0.08 5.71 13.43
N THR A 157 0.15 5.07 14.58
CA THR A 157 1.08 5.58 15.58
C THR A 157 2.48 5.75 14.97
N GLU A 158 3.08 6.93 15.18
CA GLU A 158 4.41 7.28 14.64
C GLU A 158 4.50 7.22 13.10
N ALA A 159 3.38 7.16 12.38
CA ALA A 159 3.38 7.13 10.92
C ALA A 159 3.90 8.45 10.33
N TYR A 160 4.63 8.36 9.21
CA TYR A 160 5.19 9.49 8.50
C TYR A 160 4.34 9.84 7.27
N LEU A 161 3.45 10.85 7.43
CA LEU A 161 2.47 11.30 6.43
C LEU A 161 2.85 12.67 5.83
N SER A 162 4.11 13.08 5.96
CA SER A 162 4.52 14.40 5.45
C SER A 162 4.32 14.50 3.94
N SER A 163 3.75 15.63 3.52
CA SER A 163 3.42 15.91 2.11
C SER A 163 2.43 14.93 1.47
N ALA A 164 1.74 14.09 2.24
CA ALA A 164 0.69 13.21 1.72
C ALA A 164 -0.58 13.99 1.33
N TYR A 165 -1.32 13.48 0.34
CA TYR A 165 -2.62 14.03 -0.08
C TYR A 165 -3.74 13.31 0.66
N LEU A 166 -4.50 14.04 1.50
CA LEU A 166 -5.48 13.48 2.45
C LEU A 166 -6.93 13.89 2.15
N GLN A 167 -7.21 14.37 0.94
CA GLN A 167 -8.56 14.76 0.57
C GLN A 167 -9.54 13.57 0.67
N ASP A 168 -10.66 13.78 1.37
CA ASP A 168 -11.72 12.78 1.56
C ASP A 168 -11.22 11.46 2.20
N THR A 169 -10.06 11.46 2.85
CA THR A 169 -9.56 10.29 3.60
C THR A 169 -10.42 10.05 4.83
N ASP A 170 -10.85 8.83 5.06
CA ASP A 170 -11.60 8.46 6.27
C ASP A 170 -10.61 8.11 7.39
N LEU A 171 -10.53 8.95 8.41
CA LEU A 171 -9.68 8.79 9.59
C LEU A 171 -10.48 8.45 10.87
N GLN A 172 -11.75 8.04 10.72
CA GLN A 172 -12.63 7.78 11.86
C GLN A 172 -12.00 6.70 12.77
N TRP A 173 -11.79 7.07 14.05
CA TRP A 173 -11.16 6.24 15.09
C TRP A 173 -9.73 5.76 14.77
N ALA A 174 -9.08 6.28 13.74
CA ALA A 174 -7.68 6.00 13.48
C ALA A 174 -6.81 6.58 14.60
N ASN A 175 -5.77 5.85 15.01
CA ASN A 175 -4.81 6.32 15.99
C ASN A 175 -3.62 7.01 15.30
N LEU A 176 -3.57 8.33 15.39
CA LEU A 176 -2.51 9.20 14.84
C LEU A 176 -1.52 9.68 15.90
N SER A 177 -1.44 9.04 17.08
CA SER A 177 -0.51 9.44 18.14
C SER A 177 0.92 9.49 17.60
N LYS A 178 1.62 10.60 17.84
CA LYS A 178 2.99 10.86 17.36
C LYS A 178 3.17 10.89 15.83
N ALA A 179 2.10 10.79 15.07
CA ALA A 179 2.16 10.84 13.60
C ALA A 179 2.65 12.21 13.11
N ILE A 180 3.37 12.21 11.98
CA ILE A 180 3.93 13.42 11.36
C ILE A 180 3.17 13.72 10.07
N LEU A 181 2.23 14.70 10.15
CA LEU A 181 1.39 15.15 9.02
C LEU A 181 1.86 16.50 8.45
N ARG A 182 3.08 16.94 8.76
CA ARG A 182 3.60 18.22 8.28
C ARG A 182 3.54 18.30 6.75
N TYR A 183 3.14 19.44 6.21
CA TYR A 183 3.03 19.68 4.77
C TYR A 183 2.03 18.76 4.05
N SER A 184 1.27 17.93 4.76
CA SER A 184 0.17 17.19 4.13
C SER A 184 -0.89 18.19 3.64
N VAL A 185 -1.61 17.83 2.59
CA VAL A 185 -2.57 18.73 1.94
C VAL A 185 -3.98 18.17 2.00
N ASN A 186 -4.94 19.11 2.09
CA ASN A 186 -6.38 18.81 2.13
C ASN A 186 -6.80 17.94 3.34
N LEU A 187 -6.12 18.09 4.49
CA LEU A 187 -6.55 17.55 5.77
C LEU A 187 -7.45 18.59 6.46
N THR A 188 -8.63 18.18 6.88
CA THR A 188 -9.62 19.07 7.49
C THR A 188 -9.67 18.95 9.01
N PRO A 189 -10.15 19.98 9.73
CA PRO A 189 -10.42 19.88 11.16
C PRO A 189 -11.34 18.71 11.53
N ALA A 190 -12.35 18.42 10.70
CA ALA A 190 -13.30 17.33 10.93
C ALA A 190 -12.59 15.94 10.89
N GLN A 191 -11.67 15.74 9.95
CA GLN A 191 -10.87 14.51 9.90
C GLN A 191 -9.99 14.34 11.15
N ILE A 192 -9.37 15.42 11.63
CA ILE A 192 -8.58 15.40 12.88
C ILE A 192 -9.47 15.09 14.09
N HIS A 193 -10.68 15.68 14.19
CA HIS A 193 -11.60 15.39 15.29
C HIS A 193 -12.12 13.95 15.27
N SER A 194 -12.18 13.30 14.13
CA SER A 194 -12.63 11.91 14.02
C SER A 194 -11.55 10.89 14.43
N ALA A 195 -10.29 11.32 14.54
CA ALA A 195 -9.15 10.49 14.87
C ALA A 195 -8.66 10.70 16.32
N LYS A 196 -7.91 9.75 16.85
CA LYS A 196 -7.15 9.93 18.08
C LYS A 196 -5.80 10.57 17.78
N ILE A 197 -5.50 11.70 18.42
CA ILE A 197 -4.19 12.36 18.37
C ILE A 197 -3.63 12.57 19.78
N ASP A 198 -2.37 12.93 19.87
CA ASP A 198 -1.70 13.36 21.12
C ASP A 198 -0.91 14.66 20.92
N ARG A 199 -0.23 15.14 22.00
CA ARG A 199 0.56 16.36 21.96
C ARG A 199 1.82 16.26 21.10
N GLU A 200 2.24 15.05 20.74
CA GLU A 200 3.39 14.80 19.87
C GLU A 200 2.99 14.74 18.39
N THR A 201 1.70 14.58 18.08
CA THR A 201 1.17 14.60 16.70
C THR A 201 1.47 15.95 16.02
N LYS A 202 2.06 15.92 14.83
CA LYS A 202 2.46 17.13 14.09
C LYS A 202 1.52 17.35 12.91
N VAL A 203 0.54 18.24 13.09
CA VAL A 203 -0.41 18.63 12.03
C VAL A 203 0.20 19.60 11.02
N PRO A 204 -0.39 19.79 9.82
CA PRO A 204 0.03 20.78 8.84
C PRO A 204 -0.06 22.20 9.40
N HIS A 205 0.72 23.13 8.82
CA HIS A 205 0.83 24.51 9.30
C HIS A 205 -0.48 25.31 9.22
N TYR A 206 -1.40 24.93 8.32
CA TYR A 206 -2.71 25.59 8.16
C TYR A 206 -3.76 25.11 9.17
N LEU A 207 -3.46 24.11 10.00
CA LEU A 207 -4.29 23.67 11.11
C LEU A 207 -3.72 24.12 12.44
N LYS A 208 -4.59 24.38 13.41
CA LYS A 208 -4.23 24.77 14.77
C LYS A 208 -4.97 23.89 15.76
N ILE A 209 -4.23 23.28 16.68
CA ILE A 209 -4.78 22.45 17.76
C ILE A 209 -4.76 23.26 19.06
N HIS A 210 -5.91 23.32 19.72
CA HIS A 210 -6.08 23.91 21.05
C HIS A 210 -6.48 22.80 22.03
N TRP A 211 -5.57 22.39 22.89
CA TRP A 211 -5.84 21.37 23.90
C TRP A 211 -6.67 21.96 25.02
N THR A 212 -7.84 21.35 25.34
CA THR A 212 -8.72 21.73 26.44
C THR A 212 -8.53 20.86 27.67
N SER A 213 -7.98 19.65 27.50
CA SER A 213 -7.56 18.72 28.56
C SER A 213 -6.34 17.94 28.11
N GLU A 214 -6.00 16.84 28.81
CA GLU A 214 -4.96 15.90 28.36
C GLU A 214 -5.33 15.16 27.07
N THR A 215 -6.61 14.91 26.86
CA THR A 215 -7.15 14.11 25.75
C THR A 215 -8.04 14.89 24.80
N ASP A 216 -8.66 15.98 25.28
CA ASP A 216 -9.63 16.72 24.49
C ASP A 216 -8.98 17.95 23.84
N PHE A 217 -9.41 18.25 22.63
CA PHE A 217 -8.88 19.36 21.85
C PHE A 217 -9.93 19.96 20.92
N ARG A 218 -9.60 21.16 20.42
CA ARG A 218 -10.28 21.78 19.26
C ARG A 218 -9.27 21.91 18.14
N CYS A 219 -9.70 21.62 16.93
CA CYS A 219 -8.92 21.85 15.72
C CYS A 219 -9.66 22.82 14.82
N GLU A 220 -8.96 23.81 14.33
CA GLU A 220 -9.49 24.84 13.42
C GLU A 220 -8.49 25.12 12.30
N GLU A 221 -8.98 25.64 11.19
CA GLU A 221 -8.11 26.23 10.17
C GLU A 221 -7.58 27.57 10.67
N LYS A 222 -6.31 27.86 10.39
CA LYS A 222 -5.77 29.19 10.65
C LYS A 222 -6.39 30.16 9.65
N THR A 223 -7.01 31.20 10.15
CA THR A 223 -7.31 32.40 9.36
C THR A 223 -6.01 33.10 9.05
N GLU A 224 -5.76 33.43 7.78
CA GLU A 224 -4.63 34.26 7.37
C GLU A 224 -4.60 35.66 8.05
#